data_58f7bd3669f387f903fb0e716edecfce
#
_entry.id   58f7bd3669f387f903fb0e716edecfce
#
_cell.length_a   1.000
_cell.length_b   1.000
_cell.length_c   1.000
_cell.angle_alpha   90.00
_cell.angle_beta   90.00
_cell.angle_gamma   90.00
#
_symmetry.space_group_name_H-M   'P 1'
#
loop_
_entity.id
_entity.type
_entity.pdbx_description
1 polymer ?
#
loop_
_entity_poly.entity_id
_entity_poly.type
_entity_poly.pdbx_seq_one_letter_code
_entity_poly.pdbx_strand_id
1 'polypeptide(L)'
;MCSSDLFNERNLKFTSWAVGKALELNPAAGRAMAESGHEVASHGYRWINYKDFTLEQELDHIRKAFSAIEKSAGKPPVGWYTGRFGKNTLKAVVQHGGILYSSDSYNDDLPYWVKVEATPHLVIPYTLEVNDMKFAVPPGFSQGDGWLQAMTDAFDILYAEGARSPKMMSVGIHCRLAGRPSRAATLARFLDYVASKPKVWVATREQIARHWMKVHPAK
;
A
#
# COMPACT_ATOMS: atom_id res chain seq x y z
N MET A 1 -3.39 -17.43 13.72
CA MET A 1 -4.00 -16.80 12.52
C MET A 1 -3.16 -15.61 12.15
N CYS A 2 -2.57 -15.59 10.96
CA CYS A 2 -1.84 -14.45 10.44
C CYS A 2 -2.86 -13.44 9.87
N SER A 3 -2.54 -12.14 9.85
CA SER A 3 -3.45 -11.16 9.24
C SER A 3 -3.72 -11.43 7.75
N SER A 4 -2.79 -12.06 7.03
CA SER A 4 -2.98 -12.49 5.63
C SER A 4 -4.04 -13.60 5.48
N ASP A 5 -4.22 -14.46 6.49
CA ASP A 5 -5.21 -15.53 6.44
C ASP A 5 -6.62 -14.96 6.31
N LEU A 6 -6.91 -13.81 6.98
CA LEU A 6 -8.19 -13.13 6.90
C LEU A 6 -8.57 -12.73 5.47
N PHE A 7 -7.58 -12.34 4.68
CA PHE A 7 -7.79 -12.00 3.26
C PHE A 7 -7.94 -13.23 2.41
N ASN A 8 -7.12 -14.26 2.63
CA ASN A 8 -7.17 -15.51 1.87
C ASN A 8 -8.50 -16.25 2.08
N GLU A 9 -9.00 -16.34 3.32
CA GLU A 9 -10.29 -16.94 3.67
C GLU A 9 -11.48 -16.25 2.97
N ARG A 10 -11.33 -14.97 2.62
CA ARG A 10 -12.34 -14.16 1.93
C ARG A 10 -12.08 -13.98 0.44
N ASN A 11 -11.05 -14.65 -0.09
CA ASN A 11 -10.59 -14.48 -1.48
C ASN A 11 -10.29 -13.00 -1.84
N LEU A 12 -9.87 -12.19 -0.87
CA LEU A 12 -9.48 -10.80 -1.06
C LEU A 12 -7.97 -10.69 -1.27
N LYS A 13 -7.54 -9.66 -2.00
CA LYS A 13 -6.13 -9.39 -2.24
C LYS A 13 -5.74 -8.03 -1.65
N PHE A 14 -4.48 -7.91 -1.29
CA PHE A 14 -3.90 -6.67 -0.76
C PHE A 14 -2.55 -6.37 -1.41
N THR A 15 -2.08 -5.14 -1.24
CA THR A 15 -0.71 -4.74 -1.56
C THR A 15 0.12 -4.77 -0.28
N SER A 16 1.17 -5.58 -0.26
CA SER A 16 2.17 -5.59 0.79
C SER A 16 3.26 -4.57 0.47
N TRP A 17 3.48 -3.61 1.35
CA TRP A 17 4.64 -2.74 1.32
C TRP A 17 5.81 -3.46 2.00
N ALA A 18 6.65 -4.09 1.20
CA ALA A 18 7.71 -4.95 1.69
C ALA A 18 9.05 -4.20 1.78
N VAL A 19 9.65 -4.25 2.96
CA VAL A 19 11.01 -3.76 3.18
C VAL A 19 12.00 -4.81 2.63
N GLY A 20 12.81 -4.45 1.63
CA GLY A 20 13.71 -5.38 0.96
C GLY A 20 14.59 -6.17 1.92
N LYS A 21 15.20 -5.49 2.91
CA LYS A 21 16.04 -6.15 3.93
C LYS A 21 15.28 -7.18 4.79
N ALA A 22 13.99 -6.95 5.04
CA ALA A 22 13.17 -7.91 5.77
C ALA A 22 12.93 -9.18 4.96
N LEU A 23 12.75 -9.06 3.64
CA LEU A 23 12.59 -10.21 2.76
C LEU A 23 13.91 -10.96 2.51
N GLU A 24 15.07 -10.30 2.58
CA GLU A 24 16.36 -11.01 2.61
C GLU A 24 16.51 -11.89 3.86
N LEU A 25 16.00 -11.41 5.01
CA LEU A 25 16.04 -12.15 6.27
C LEU A 25 14.97 -13.25 6.33
N ASN A 26 13.86 -13.07 5.66
CA ASN A 26 12.76 -14.05 5.59
C ASN A 26 12.14 -14.10 4.18
N PRO A 27 12.82 -14.74 3.21
CA PRO A 27 12.31 -14.83 1.84
C PRO A 27 11.02 -15.65 1.71
N ALA A 28 10.73 -16.54 2.67
CA ALA A 28 9.49 -17.30 2.67
C ALA A 28 8.25 -16.40 2.79
N ALA A 29 8.35 -15.25 3.48
CA ALA A 29 7.24 -14.31 3.59
C ALA A 29 6.85 -13.68 2.24
N GLY A 30 7.81 -13.25 1.43
CA GLY A 30 7.54 -12.71 0.10
C GLY A 30 6.97 -13.76 -0.84
N ARG A 31 7.50 -14.99 -0.80
CA ARG A 31 7.00 -16.12 -1.57
C ARG A 31 5.54 -16.42 -1.23
N ALA A 32 5.21 -16.57 0.05
CA ALA A 32 3.85 -16.85 0.51
C ALA A 32 2.85 -15.78 0.08
N MET A 33 3.22 -14.49 0.15
CA MET A 33 2.38 -13.39 -0.33
C MET A 33 2.16 -13.48 -1.85
N ALA A 34 3.20 -13.71 -2.63
CA ALA A 34 3.12 -13.81 -4.08
C ALA A 34 2.31 -15.03 -4.54
N GLU A 35 2.54 -16.20 -3.94
CA GLU A 35 1.80 -17.44 -4.22
C GLU A 35 0.31 -17.32 -3.86
N SER A 36 -0.02 -16.54 -2.83
CA SER A 36 -1.40 -16.20 -2.48
C SER A 36 -2.03 -15.14 -3.42
N GLY A 37 -1.30 -14.64 -4.42
CA GLY A 37 -1.77 -13.65 -5.38
C GLY A 37 -1.86 -12.23 -4.85
N HIS A 38 -1.20 -11.94 -3.72
CA HIS A 38 -1.06 -10.57 -3.23
C HIS A 38 0.01 -9.82 -4.00
N GLU A 39 -0.09 -8.50 -4.05
CA GLU A 39 0.98 -7.68 -4.59
C GLU A 39 2.08 -7.51 -3.55
N VAL A 40 3.35 -7.71 -3.96
CA VAL A 40 4.53 -7.39 -3.16
C VAL A 40 5.19 -6.15 -3.74
N ALA A 41 4.80 -4.99 -3.25
CA ALA A 41 5.34 -3.69 -3.61
C ALA A 41 6.50 -3.28 -2.69
N SER A 42 7.29 -2.29 -3.08
CA SER A 42 8.49 -1.88 -2.34
C SER A 42 8.19 -0.85 -1.26
N HIS A 43 8.69 -1.11 -0.05
CA HIS A 43 8.80 -0.14 1.05
C HIS A 43 10.25 0.35 1.24
N GLY A 44 11.01 0.40 0.16
CA GLY A 44 12.43 0.66 0.19
C GLY A 44 13.26 -0.53 0.67
N TYR A 45 14.60 -0.36 0.70
CA TYR A 45 15.49 -1.43 1.14
C TYR A 45 15.50 -1.58 2.67
N ARG A 46 15.48 -0.45 3.39
CA ARG A 46 15.36 -0.38 4.86
C ARG A 46 14.31 0.65 5.24
N TRP A 47 13.67 0.45 6.39
CA TRP A 47 12.71 1.42 6.93
C TRP A 47 13.46 2.53 7.68
N ILE A 48 14.03 3.47 6.93
CA ILE A 48 14.84 4.59 7.40
C ILE A 48 14.36 5.90 6.76
N ASN A 49 14.84 7.03 7.27
CA ASN A 49 14.54 8.33 6.68
C ASN A 49 15.51 8.62 5.52
N TYR A 50 14.95 8.96 4.36
CA TYR A 50 15.72 9.29 3.14
C TYR A 50 16.01 10.78 3.00
N LYS A 51 15.61 11.61 3.96
CA LYS A 51 15.70 13.08 3.89
C LYS A 51 17.09 13.61 3.46
N ASP A 52 18.13 13.01 4.00
CA ASP A 52 19.50 13.44 3.80
C ASP A 52 20.29 12.59 2.78
N PHE A 53 19.61 11.68 2.08
CA PHE A 53 20.23 10.83 1.07
C PHE A 53 20.49 11.59 -0.22
N THR A 54 21.66 11.33 -0.83
CA THR A 54 21.93 11.74 -2.21
C THR A 54 21.09 10.90 -3.17
N LEU A 55 20.93 11.39 -4.41
CA LEU A 55 20.23 10.67 -5.46
C LEU A 55 20.83 9.27 -5.69
N GLU A 56 22.17 9.16 -5.70
CA GLU A 56 22.85 7.88 -5.92
C GLU A 56 22.64 6.90 -4.77
N GLN A 57 22.61 7.39 -3.53
CA GLN A 57 22.30 6.56 -2.37
C GLN A 57 20.86 6.03 -2.42
N GLU A 58 19.90 6.86 -2.84
CA GLU A 58 18.51 6.40 -3.02
C GLU A 58 18.40 5.39 -4.15
N LEU A 59 19.06 5.62 -5.29
CA LEU A 59 19.12 4.65 -6.41
C LEU A 59 19.72 3.30 -5.98
N ASP A 60 20.79 3.31 -5.18
CA ASP A 60 21.39 2.08 -4.64
C ASP A 60 20.38 1.32 -3.76
N HIS A 61 19.65 2.04 -2.88
CA HIS A 61 18.62 1.44 -2.05
C HIS A 61 17.43 0.89 -2.87
N ILE A 62 17.04 1.56 -3.96
CA ILE A 62 16.00 1.08 -4.87
C ILE A 62 16.47 -0.23 -5.53
N ARG A 63 17.67 -0.27 -6.10
CA ARG A 63 18.26 -1.48 -6.72
C ARG A 63 18.30 -2.65 -5.74
N LYS A 64 18.74 -2.43 -4.51
CA LYS A 64 18.77 -3.45 -3.44
C LYS A 64 17.37 -3.93 -3.06
N ALA A 65 16.41 -3.03 -2.93
CA ALA A 65 15.02 -3.38 -2.63
C ALA A 65 14.41 -4.25 -3.74
N PHE A 66 14.63 -3.87 -5.00
CA PHE A 66 14.15 -4.61 -6.17
C PHE A 66 14.72 -6.02 -6.22
N SER A 67 16.05 -6.15 -6.10
CA SER A 67 16.72 -7.46 -6.09
C SER A 67 16.21 -8.37 -4.95
N ALA A 68 16.03 -7.81 -3.75
CA ALA A 68 15.54 -8.58 -2.60
C ALA A 68 14.09 -9.05 -2.78
N ILE A 69 13.22 -8.17 -3.28
CA ILE A 69 11.81 -8.48 -3.53
C ILE A 69 11.69 -9.51 -4.66
N GLU A 70 12.39 -9.30 -5.77
CA GLU A 70 12.38 -10.22 -6.92
C GLU A 70 12.83 -11.63 -6.52
N LYS A 71 13.93 -11.74 -5.75
CA LYS A 71 14.43 -13.04 -5.25
C LYS A 71 13.42 -13.73 -4.31
N SER A 72 12.66 -12.97 -3.56
CA SER A 72 11.70 -13.50 -2.59
C SER A 72 10.32 -13.78 -3.20
N ALA A 73 9.79 -12.86 -4.00
CA ALA A 73 8.43 -12.91 -4.56
C ALA A 73 8.38 -13.44 -6.01
N GLY A 74 9.53 -13.71 -6.65
CA GLY A 74 9.64 -14.24 -8.01
C GLY A 74 9.44 -13.20 -9.13
N LYS A 75 9.16 -11.94 -8.80
CA LYS A 75 9.06 -10.82 -9.74
C LYS A 75 9.47 -9.50 -9.09
N PRO A 76 10.00 -8.54 -9.87
CA PRO A 76 10.32 -7.22 -9.33
C PRO A 76 9.04 -6.48 -8.90
N PRO A 77 9.12 -5.58 -7.90
CA PRO A 77 7.99 -4.76 -7.51
C PRO A 77 7.69 -3.71 -8.58
N VAL A 78 6.42 -3.36 -8.73
CA VAL A 78 5.96 -2.29 -9.63
C VAL A 78 5.43 -1.06 -8.89
N GLY A 79 5.31 -1.15 -7.58
CA GLY A 79 4.84 -0.07 -6.71
C GLY A 79 5.91 0.36 -5.71
N TRP A 80 5.88 1.64 -5.36
CA TRP A 80 6.81 2.27 -4.41
C TRP A 80 6.09 3.09 -3.35
N TYR A 81 6.48 2.91 -2.11
CA TYR A 81 6.08 3.74 -0.97
C TYR A 81 7.10 3.63 0.16
N THR A 82 7.54 4.74 0.74
CA THR A 82 8.44 4.73 1.89
C THR A 82 7.84 5.34 3.14
N GLY A 83 6.94 6.30 3.00
CA GLY A 83 6.44 7.12 4.10
C GLY A 83 7.51 7.98 4.78
N ARG A 84 8.75 7.94 4.28
CA ARG A 84 9.94 8.64 4.81
C ARG A 84 10.82 9.16 3.68
N PHE A 85 10.17 9.65 2.64
CA PHE A 85 10.81 10.11 1.41
C PHE A 85 11.67 11.36 1.63
N GLY A 86 12.69 11.52 0.81
CA GLY A 86 13.53 12.72 0.69
C GLY A 86 13.21 13.51 -0.58
N LYS A 87 13.93 14.59 -0.78
CA LYS A 87 13.78 15.47 -1.97
C LYS A 87 14.11 14.78 -3.30
N ASN A 88 14.90 13.71 -3.25
CA ASN A 88 15.34 12.97 -4.44
C ASN A 88 14.49 11.72 -4.72
N THR A 89 13.67 11.27 -3.77
CA THR A 89 13.01 9.95 -3.81
C THR A 89 12.19 9.76 -5.09
N LEU A 90 11.30 10.71 -5.42
CA LEU A 90 10.45 10.56 -6.61
C LEU A 90 11.28 10.56 -7.90
N LYS A 91 12.33 11.41 -7.97
CA LYS A 91 13.28 11.41 -9.09
C LYS A 91 14.03 10.08 -9.21
N ALA A 92 14.53 9.54 -8.09
CA ALA A 92 15.22 8.26 -8.06
C ALA A 92 14.30 7.11 -8.50
N VAL A 93 13.05 7.10 -8.06
CA VAL A 93 12.03 6.12 -8.45
C VAL A 93 11.80 6.14 -9.97
N VAL A 94 11.61 7.31 -10.54
CA VAL A 94 11.38 7.46 -11.99
C VAL A 94 12.64 7.13 -12.80
N GLN A 95 13.80 7.59 -12.35
CA GLN A 95 15.08 7.33 -13.02
C GLN A 95 15.48 5.83 -12.99
N HIS A 96 15.16 5.11 -11.91
CA HIS A 96 15.39 3.67 -11.84
C HIS A 96 14.58 2.92 -12.91
N GLY A 97 13.35 3.33 -13.18
CA GLY A 97 12.44 2.66 -14.10
C GLY A 97 11.80 1.39 -13.54
N GLY A 98 10.86 0.82 -14.30
CA GLY A 98 10.16 -0.40 -13.91
C GLY A 98 9.09 -0.21 -12.82
N ILE A 99 8.92 1.01 -12.29
CA ILE A 99 7.93 1.35 -11.27
C ILE A 99 6.73 2.00 -11.95
N LEU A 100 5.56 1.39 -11.83
CA LEU A 100 4.33 1.90 -12.43
C LEU A 100 3.73 3.06 -11.64
N TYR A 101 3.83 3.01 -10.30
CA TYR A 101 3.23 4.00 -9.43
C TYR A 101 4.02 4.20 -8.13
N SER A 102 3.87 5.38 -7.54
CA SER A 102 4.30 5.66 -6.17
C SER A 102 3.11 6.10 -5.30
N SER A 103 3.25 5.96 -3.98
CA SER A 103 2.19 6.26 -3.02
C SER A 103 2.64 7.19 -1.88
N ASP A 104 3.79 7.83 -2.00
CA ASP A 104 4.30 8.82 -1.04
C ASP A 104 3.59 10.18 -1.22
N SER A 105 2.25 10.17 -1.20
CA SER A 105 1.40 11.34 -1.28
C SER A 105 0.11 11.13 -0.51
N TYR A 106 -0.40 12.19 0.12
CA TYR A 106 -1.54 12.16 1.03
C TYR A 106 -2.59 13.25 0.71
N ASN A 107 -2.58 13.75 -0.52
CA ASN A 107 -3.30 14.96 -0.90
C ASN A 107 -4.57 14.72 -1.73
N ASP A 108 -4.91 13.48 -2.05
CA ASP A 108 -6.08 13.13 -2.86
C ASP A 108 -6.59 11.72 -2.52
N ASP A 109 -7.83 11.41 -2.94
CA ASP A 109 -8.46 10.09 -2.82
C ASP A 109 -8.33 9.26 -4.09
N LEU A 110 -8.01 9.86 -5.24
CA LEU A 110 -7.90 9.19 -6.53
C LEU A 110 -6.48 9.26 -7.10
N PRO A 111 -6.09 8.29 -7.95
CA PRO A 111 -4.83 8.36 -8.65
C PRO A 111 -4.74 9.59 -9.57
N TYR A 112 -3.54 10.10 -9.76
CA TYR A 112 -3.29 11.22 -10.66
C TYR A 112 -1.87 11.15 -11.25
N TRP A 113 -1.68 11.84 -12.36
CA TRP A 113 -0.39 11.94 -13.02
C TRP A 113 0.39 13.15 -12.53
N VAL A 114 1.68 12.94 -12.29
CA VAL A 114 2.67 14.00 -12.11
C VAL A 114 3.73 13.93 -13.20
N LYS A 115 4.38 15.05 -13.46
CA LYS A 115 5.52 15.10 -14.38
C LYS A 115 6.80 15.22 -13.59
N VAL A 116 7.67 14.23 -13.70
CA VAL A 116 9.01 14.25 -13.08
C VAL A 116 10.01 14.50 -14.18
N GLU A 117 10.57 15.73 -14.22
CA GLU A 117 11.31 16.22 -15.38
C GLU A 117 10.44 16.15 -16.66
N ALA A 118 10.74 15.26 -17.59
CA ALA A 118 9.94 15.05 -18.81
C ALA A 118 9.09 13.77 -18.76
N THR A 119 9.19 12.97 -17.70
CA THR A 119 8.56 11.63 -17.62
C THR A 119 7.25 11.71 -16.82
N PRO A 120 6.11 11.29 -17.39
CA PRO A 120 4.88 11.14 -16.64
C PRO A 120 5.02 9.96 -15.65
N HIS A 121 4.55 10.16 -14.43
CA HIS A 121 4.55 9.14 -13.39
C HIS A 121 3.20 9.13 -12.64
N LEU A 122 2.68 7.92 -12.38
CA LEU A 122 1.40 7.76 -11.69
C LEU A 122 1.60 7.82 -10.18
N VAL A 123 0.80 8.65 -9.53
CA VAL A 123 0.66 8.68 -8.07
C VAL A 123 -0.67 8.05 -7.69
N ILE A 124 -0.62 7.06 -6.81
CA ILE A 124 -1.81 6.51 -6.14
C ILE A 124 -1.72 6.96 -4.68
N PRO A 125 -2.51 7.94 -4.25
CA PRO A 125 -2.42 8.50 -2.91
C PRO A 125 -2.63 7.47 -1.81
N TYR A 126 -2.13 7.78 -0.63
CA TYR A 126 -2.28 7.00 0.57
C TYR A 126 -2.93 7.86 1.65
N THR A 127 -3.65 7.25 2.58
CA THR A 127 -4.20 7.95 3.74
C THR A 127 -3.78 7.29 5.06
N LEU A 128 -3.61 8.10 6.09
CA LEU A 128 -3.34 7.65 7.45
C LEU A 128 -4.61 7.66 8.33
N GLU A 129 -5.74 8.04 7.77
CA GLU A 129 -6.99 8.24 8.52
C GLU A 129 -7.39 7.02 9.34
N VAL A 130 -7.41 5.84 8.73
CA VAL A 130 -7.81 4.59 9.38
C VAL A 130 -6.66 3.60 9.56
N ASN A 131 -5.41 4.10 9.51
CA ASN A 131 -4.22 3.28 9.68
C ASN A 131 -4.13 2.74 11.11
N ASP A 132 -3.85 1.44 11.26
CA ASP A 132 -3.73 0.77 12.55
C ASP A 132 -2.55 1.26 13.41
N MET A 133 -1.62 2.05 12.86
CA MET A 133 -0.59 2.74 13.65
C MET A 133 -1.18 3.67 14.71
N LYS A 134 -2.41 4.13 14.54
CA LYS A 134 -3.13 4.89 15.55
C LYS A 134 -3.40 4.12 16.85
N PHE A 135 -3.20 2.81 16.88
CA PHE A 135 -3.14 2.06 18.14
C PHE A 135 -1.84 2.26 18.93
N ALA A 136 -0.80 2.77 18.29
CA ALA A 136 0.53 2.94 18.89
C ALA A 136 0.96 4.40 19.08
N VAL A 137 0.15 5.36 18.62
CA VAL A 137 0.45 6.81 18.69
C VAL A 137 -0.77 7.60 19.17
N PRO A 138 -0.60 8.54 20.10
CA PRO A 138 -1.68 9.42 20.56
C PRO A 138 -1.87 10.64 19.63
N PRO A 139 -3.09 11.20 19.51
CA PRO A 139 -4.33 10.55 19.87
C PRO A 139 -4.66 9.43 18.88
N GLY A 140 -5.17 8.31 19.35
CA GLY A 140 -5.41 7.15 18.51
C GLY A 140 -6.50 6.23 18.99
N PHE A 141 -6.55 5.03 18.45
CA PHE A 141 -7.55 4.03 18.82
C PHE A 141 -7.13 3.32 20.11
N SER A 142 -7.99 3.34 21.12
CA SER A 142 -7.81 2.56 22.36
C SER A 142 -8.37 1.14 22.23
N GLN A 143 -9.43 0.97 21.43
CA GLN A 143 -10.16 -0.29 21.27
C GLN A 143 -10.48 -0.58 19.79
N GLY A 144 -10.72 -1.86 19.49
CA GLY A 144 -11.05 -2.30 18.13
C GLY A 144 -12.35 -1.69 17.59
N ASP A 145 -13.34 -1.47 18.44
CA ASP A 145 -14.63 -0.92 18.00
C ASP A 145 -14.51 0.53 17.52
N GLY A 146 -13.67 1.36 18.15
CA GLY A 146 -13.37 2.70 17.66
C GLY A 146 -12.70 2.69 16.29
N TRP A 147 -11.82 1.70 16.03
CA TRP A 147 -11.21 1.53 14.72
C TRP A 147 -12.22 1.02 13.68
N LEU A 148 -13.08 0.06 14.06
CA LEU A 148 -14.15 -0.43 13.18
C LEU A 148 -15.09 0.72 12.78
N GLN A 149 -15.52 1.53 13.76
CA GLN A 149 -16.39 2.67 13.50
C GLN A 149 -15.74 3.66 12.51
N ALA A 150 -14.49 4.04 12.76
CA ALA A 150 -13.77 4.94 11.85
C ALA A 150 -13.64 4.37 10.42
N MET A 151 -13.37 3.06 10.28
CA MET A 151 -13.29 2.41 8.98
C MET A 151 -14.64 2.36 8.27
N THR A 152 -15.72 2.05 9.00
CA THR A 152 -17.08 1.97 8.41
C THR A 152 -17.61 3.34 8.04
N ASP A 153 -17.40 4.36 8.87
CA ASP A 153 -17.86 5.72 8.58
C ASP A 153 -17.16 6.28 7.34
N ALA A 154 -15.82 6.14 7.26
CA ALA A 154 -15.07 6.55 6.08
C ALA A 154 -15.53 5.80 4.83
N PHE A 155 -15.71 4.48 4.93
CA PHE A 155 -16.22 3.66 3.85
C PHE A 155 -17.61 4.09 3.38
N ASP A 156 -18.56 4.32 4.30
CA ASP A 156 -19.94 4.63 3.97
C ASP A 156 -20.08 5.98 3.27
N ILE A 157 -19.31 6.99 3.69
CA ILE A 157 -19.27 8.28 2.99
C ILE A 157 -18.74 8.13 1.57
N LEU A 158 -17.58 7.48 1.41
CA LEU A 158 -16.97 7.27 0.10
C LEU A 158 -17.85 6.38 -0.80
N TYR A 159 -18.50 5.37 -0.23
CA TYR A 159 -19.44 4.51 -0.95
C TYR A 159 -20.68 5.28 -1.47
N ALA A 160 -21.24 6.15 -0.63
CA ALA A 160 -22.37 7.00 -1.03
C ALA A 160 -21.96 8.01 -2.12
N GLU A 161 -20.78 8.63 -2.00
CA GLU A 161 -20.22 9.52 -3.02
C GLU A 161 -19.91 8.80 -4.32
N GLY A 162 -19.47 7.53 -4.22
CA GLY A 162 -19.17 6.65 -5.34
C GLY A 162 -20.33 6.42 -6.30
N ALA A 163 -21.58 6.68 -5.88
CA ALA A 163 -22.75 6.66 -6.75
C ALA A 163 -22.71 7.74 -7.85
N ARG A 164 -21.98 8.83 -7.63
CA ARG A 164 -21.85 9.97 -8.55
C ARG A 164 -20.48 10.02 -9.23
N SER A 165 -19.44 9.66 -8.50
CA SER A 165 -18.06 9.74 -8.95
C SER A 165 -17.24 8.65 -8.23
N PRO A 166 -16.38 7.91 -8.94
CA PRO A 166 -15.55 6.88 -8.31
C PRO A 166 -14.78 7.44 -7.12
N LYS A 167 -14.63 6.60 -6.08
CA LYS A 167 -13.84 6.91 -4.88
C LYS A 167 -12.90 5.77 -4.57
N MET A 168 -11.80 6.07 -3.91
CA MET A 168 -10.84 5.08 -3.44
C MET A 168 -10.64 5.24 -1.95
N MET A 169 -10.57 4.13 -1.24
CA MET A 169 -10.22 4.06 0.17
C MET A 169 -8.98 3.20 0.36
N SER A 170 -8.09 3.62 1.26
CA SER A 170 -6.95 2.82 1.68
C SER A 170 -7.03 2.56 3.18
N VAL A 171 -6.84 1.30 3.58
CA VAL A 171 -6.71 0.92 5.00
C VAL A 171 -5.30 0.41 5.23
N GLY A 172 -4.51 1.15 5.99
CA GLY A 172 -3.13 0.75 6.33
C GLY A 172 -3.11 -0.18 7.52
N ILE A 173 -2.49 -1.35 7.35
CA ILE A 173 -2.37 -2.35 8.41
C ILE A 173 -0.92 -2.83 8.56
N HIS A 174 -0.54 -3.14 9.79
CA HIS A 174 0.74 -3.73 10.13
C HIS A 174 0.53 -5.07 10.84
N CYS A 175 1.22 -6.12 10.39
CA CYS A 175 1.07 -7.46 10.96
C CYS A 175 1.28 -7.49 12.48
N ARG A 176 2.18 -6.68 13.02
CA ARG A 176 2.43 -6.55 14.48
C ARG A 176 1.30 -5.87 15.25
N LEU A 177 0.43 -5.11 14.57
CA LEU A 177 -0.70 -4.38 15.17
C LEU A 177 -2.02 -5.09 14.84
N ALA A 178 -2.47 -5.06 13.60
CA ALA A 178 -3.71 -5.70 13.17
C ALA A 178 -3.71 -7.23 13.36
N GLY A 179 -2.53 -7.87 13.36
CA GLY A 179 -2.41 -9.31 13.62
C GLY A 179 -2.62 -9.74 15.07
N ARG A 180 -2.83 -8.80 16.02
CA ARG A 180 -3.17 -9.17 17.42
C ARG A 180 -4.65 -9.63 17.49
N PRO A 181 -4.97 -10.64 18.31
CA PRO A 181 -6.29 -11.31 18.27
C PRO A 181 -7.50 -10.38 18.24
N SER A 182 -7.58 -9.40 19.15
CA SER A 182 -8.72 -8.47 19.21
C SER A 182 -8.82 -7.58 17.96
N ARG A 183 -7.69 -7.12 17.43
CA ARG A 183 -7.64 -6.27 16.23
C ARG A 183 -7.85 -7.08 14.95
N ALA A 184 -7.38 -8.32 14.91
CA ALA A 184 -7.66 -9.26 13.82
C ALA A 184 -9.16 -9.55 13.71
N ALA A 185 -9.86 -9.76 14.84
CA ALA A 185 -11.30 -9.90 14.87
C ALA A 185 -12.03 -8.63 14.37
N THR A 186 -11.51 -7.45 14.70
CA THR A 186 -12.04 -6.17 14.18
C THR A 186 -11.84 -6.05 12.67
N LEU A 187 -10.65 -6.37 12.17
CA LEU A 187 -10.36 -6.36 10.74
C LEU A 187 -11.26 -7.34 9.99
N ALA A 188 -11.47 -8.56 10.52
CA ALA A 188 -12.38 -9.54 9.93
C ALA A 188 -13.79 -8.98 9.76
N ARG A 189 -14.36 -8.35 10.80
CA ARG A 189 -15.68 -7.70 10.74
C ARG A 189 -15.75 -6.62 9.66
N PHE A 190 -14.72 -5.80 9.52
CA PHE A 190 -14.66 -4.79 8.48
C PHE A 190 -14.57 -5.40 7.07
N LEU A 191 -13.76 -6.44 6.87
CA LEU A 191 -13.67 -7.13 5.58
C LEU A 191 -15.01 -7.76 5.19
N ASP A 192 -15.73 -8.39 6.14
CA ASP A 192 -17.07 -8.94 5.92
C ASP A 192 -18.07 -7.83 5.57
N TYR A 193 -17.98 -6.68 6.25
CA TYR A 193 -18.81 -5.51 5.94
C TYR A 193 -18.60 -5.02 4.51
N VAL A 194 -17.36 -4.84 4.10
CA VAL A 194 -17.01 -4.40 2.73
C VAL A 194 -17.47 -5.44 1.68
N ALA A 195 -17.26 -6.73 1.95
CA ALA A 195 -17.67 -7.80 1.05
C ALA A 195 -19.19 -7.90 0.87
N SER A 196 -19.99 -7.41 1.83
CA SER A 196 -21.45 -7.37 1.75
C SER A 196 -21.98 -6.26 0.82
N LYS A 197 -21.14 -5.31 0.40
CA LYS A 197 -21.55 -4.16 -0.39
C LYS A 197 -21.39 -4.42 -1.90
N PRO A 198 -22.44 -4.24 -2.72
CA PRO A 198 -22.31 -4.36 -4.17
C PRO A 198 -21.47 -3.24 -4.77
N LYS A 199 -20.90 -3.47 -5.95
CA LYS A 199 -20.10 -2.47 -6.69
C LYS A 199 -18.84 -1.96 -5.96
N VAL A 200 -18.32 -2.74 -5.02
CA VAL A 200 -17.03 -2.49 -4.39
C VAL A 200 -15.97 -3.37 -5.03
N TRP A 201 -14.86 -2.77 -5.39
CA TRP A 201 -13.70 -3.47 -5.94
C TRP A 201 -12.56 -3.43 -4.92
N VAL A 202 -12.34 -4.54 -4.22
CA VAL A 202 -11.17 -4.72 -3.37
C VAL A 202 -10.01 -5.14 -4.26
N ALA A 203 -9.04 -4.25 -4.43
CA ALA A 203 -7.99 -4.39 -5.42
C ALA A 203 -6.60 -4.21 -4.81
N THR A 204 -5.58 -4.80 -5.45
CA THR A 204 -4.19 -4.39 -5.23
C THR A 204 -3.93 -3.04 -5.90
N ARG A 205 -2.90 -2.32 -5.43
CA ARG A 205 -2.53 -1.03 -6.04
C ARG A 205 -2.00 -1.21 -7.47
N GLU A 206 -1.36 -2.33 -7.79
CA GLU A 206 -0.99 -2.65 -9.17
C GLU A 206 -2.23 -2.74 -10.07
N GLN A 207 -3.31 -3.38 -9.61
CA GLN A 207 -4.56 -3.46 -10.36
C GLN A 207 -5.18 -2.07 -10.56
N ILE A 208 -5.19 -1.23 -9.52
CA ILE A 208 -5.64 0.17 -9.61
C ILE A 208 -4.78 0.94 -10.61
N ALA A 209 -3.45 0.83 -10.53
CA ALA A 209 -2.53 1.50 -11.45
C ALA A 209 -2.82 1.14 -12.91
N ARG A 210 -2.90 -0.15 -13.21
CA ARG A 210 -3.16 -0.65 -14.57
C ARG A 210 -4.53 -0.22 -15.10
N HIS A 211 -5.56 -0.24 -14.24
CA HIS A 211 -6.88 0.27 -14.59
C HIS A 211 -6.83 1.76 -14.91
N TRP A 212 -6.20 2.56 -14.02
CA TRP A 212 -6.11 4.01 -14.20
C TRP A 212 -5.35 4.40 -15.47
N MET A 213 -4.22 3.76 -15.73
CA MET A 213 -3.44 3.96 -16.97
C MET A 213 -4.25 3.69 -18.24
N LYS A 214 -5.17 2.71 -18.19
CA LYS A 214 -6.04 2.37 -19.32
C LYS A 214 -7.15 3.39 -19.55
N VAL A 215 -7.79 3.87 -18.47
CA VAL A 215 -8.97 4.76 -18.57
C VAL A 215 -8.65 6.24 -18.51
N HIS A 216 -7.49 6.58 -17.94
CA HIS A 216 -6.95 7.94 -17.79
C HIS A 216 -5.46 7.96 -18.18
N PRO A 217 -5.11 7.75 -19.47
CA PRO A 217 -3.71 7.74 -19.90
C PRO A 217 -3.04 9.09 -19.65
N ALA A 218 -1.73 9.08 -19.43
CA ALA A 218 -0.93 10.31 -19.35
C ALA A 218 -1.08 11.14 -20.63
N LYS A 219 -1.19 12.45 -20.46
CA LYS A 219 -1.25 13.42 -21.55
C LYS A 219 0.13 13.98 -21.86
#